data_d8d21750cfcafdd4e7f47902c29f3b24
#
_entry.id   d8d21750cfcafdd4e7f47902c29f3b24
#
_cell.length_a   1.000
_cell.length_b   1.000
_cell.length_c   1.000
_cell.angle_alpha   90.00
_cell.angle_beta   90.00
_cell.angle_gamma   90.00
#
_symmetry.space_group_name_H-M   'P 1'
#
loop_
_entity.id
_entity.type
_entity.pdbx_description
1 polymer ?
#
loop_
_entity_poly.entity_id
_entity_poly.type
_entity_poly.pdbx_seq_one_letter_code
_entity_poly.pdbx_strand_id
1 'polypeptide(L)'
;MLIQPSQADVRRFFCGVYAKARTAATLEPMEMLVSQWIDEHPEYHAELADVDAALASMLNDDPNRTNPFLHLSMHLSISEQCSIDQPRGIRQAVELLTHRLNSLHDAHHQAMDCLGRMIFESQRSGRMPDGESYIACVQRNATKD
;
A
#
# COMPACT_ATOMS: atom_id res chain seq x y z
N MET A 1 -7.07 -15.50 16.26
CA MET A 1 -6.27 -15.87 15.07
C MET A 1 -6.52 -14.85 13.97
N LEU A 2 -5.45 -14.22 13.52
CA LEU A 2 -5.54 -13.27 12.42
C LEU A 2 -5.63 -14.05 11.10
N ILE A 3 -6.73 -13.88 10.39
CA ILE A 3 -6.91 -14.49 9.08
C ILE A 3 -6.46 -13.46 8.06
N GLN A 4 -5.40 -13.79 7.32
CA GLN A 4 -4.98 -12.92 6.23
C GLN A 4 -6.00 -13.02 5.10
N PRO A 5 -6.41 -11.89 4.51
CA PRO A 5 -7.34 -11.92 3.39
C PRO A 5 -6.69 -12.61 2.18
N SER A 6 -7.49 -13.39 1.46
CA SER A 6 -7.03 -14.00 0.23
C SER A 6 -6.83 -12.95 -0.85
N GLN A 7 -6.09 -13.29 -1.91
CA GLN A 7 -5.94 -12.40 -3.06
C GLN A 7 -7.29 -12.05 -3.68
N ALA A 8 -8.22 -12.99 -3.68
CA ALA A 8 -9.57 -12.72 -4.17
C ALA A 8 -10.29 -11.70 -3.29
N ASP A 9 -10.17 -11.83 -1.96
CA ASP A 9 -10.80 -10.88 -1.04
C ASP A 9 -10.22 -9.48 -1.20
N VAL A 10 -8.91 -9.36 -1.41
CA VAL A 10 -8.23 -8.08 -1.65
C VAL A 10 -8.81 -7.41 -2.91
N ARG A 11 -8.95 -8.19 -4.00
CA ARG A 11 -9.50 -7.65 -5.24
C ARG A 11 -10.94 -7.20 -5.08
N ARG A 12 -11.77 -8.00 -4.42
CA ARG A 12 -13.17 -7.64 -4.14
C ARG A 12 -13.25 -6.36 -3.30
N PHE A 13 -12.37 -6.23 -2.32
CA PHE A 13 -12.35 -5.06 -1.46
C PHE A 13 -12.05 -3.78 -2.26
N PHE A 14 -10.96 -3.76 -3.02
CA PHE A 14 -10.57 -2.57 -3.78
C PHE A 14 -11.58 -2.24 -4.88
N CYS A 15 -12.07 -3.23 -5.61
CA CYS A 15 -13.11 -3.02 -6.63
C CYS A 15 -14.40 -2.51 -5.99
N GLY A 16 -14.74 -3.02 -4.80
CA GLY A 16 -15.92 -2.58 -4.05
C GLY A 16 -15.82 -1.12 -3.62
N VAL A 17 -14.66 -0.69 -3.13
CA VAL A 17 -14.44 0.71 -2.76
C VAL A 17 -14.56 1.62 -3.98
N TYR A 18 -13.97 1.21 -5.11
CA TYR A 18 -14.06 1.96 -6.35
C TYR A 18 -15.51 2.15 -6.78
N ALA A 19 -16.30 1.07 -6.75
CA ALA A 19 -17.72 1.13 -7.11
C ALA A 19 -18.51 2.04 -6.16
N LYS A 20 -18.29 1.95 -4.85
CA LYS A 20 -18.95 2.81 -3.86
C LYS A 20 -18.63 4.29 -4.10
N ALA A 21 -17.36 4.60 -4.34
CA ALA A 21 -16.93 5.98 -4.55
C ALA A 21 -17.58 6.57 -5.79
N ARG A 22 -17.74 5.79 -6.84
CA ARG A 22 -18.36 6.24 -8.09
C ARG A 22 -19.87 6.47 -7.98
N THR A 23 -20.53 5.77 -7.06
CA THR A 23 -21.98 5.90 -6.85
C THR A 23 -22.31 6.86 -5.70
N ALA A 24 -21.31 7.55 -5.17
CA ALA A 24 -21.44 8.47 -4.04
C ALA A 24 -22.01 7.78 -2.80
N ALA A 25 -21.77 6.48 -2.64
CA ALA A 25 -22.15 5.74 -1.45
C ALA A 25 -21.28 6.16 -0.27
N THR A 26 -21.79 6.03 0.95
CA THR A 26 -21.03 6.33 2.16
C THR A 26 -19.84 5.38 2.30
N LEU A 27 -18.66 5.95 2.53
CA LEU A 27 -17.42 5.19 2.72
C LEU A 27 -17.07 5.12 4.20
N GLU A 28 -16.62 3.94 4.65
CA GLU A 28 -15.99 3.79 5.96
C GLU A 28 -14.64 4.50 5.98
N PRO A 29 -14.09 4.85 7.16
CA PRO A 29 -12.80 5.56 7.22
C PRO A 29 -11.66 4.88 6.46
N MET A 30 -11.54 3.56 6.56
CA MET A 30 -10.54 2.82 5.80
C MET A 30 -10.79 2.91 4.30
N GLU A 31 -12.05 2.84 3.89
CA GLU A 31 -12.43 2.96 2.48
C GLU A 31 -12.12 4.35 1.94
N MET A 32 -12.23 5.38 2.77
CA MET A 32 -11.86 6.75 2.38
C MET A 32 -10.37 6.85 2.06
N LEU A 33 -9.51 6.24 2.88
CA LEU A 33 -8.07 6.18 2.62
C LEU A 33 -7.80 5.46 1.30
N VAL A 34 -8.43 4.32 1.10
CA VAL A 34 -8.28 3.54 -0.13
C VAL A 34 -8.73 4.36 -1.35
N SER A 35 -9.85 5.05 -1.23
CA SER A 35 -10.38 5.87 -2.33
C SER A 35 -9.40 6.98 -2.71
N GLN A 36 -8.74 7.60 -1.74
CA GLN A 36 -7.72 8.61 -2.01
C GLN A 36 -6.56 8.04 -2.84
N TRP A 37 -6.09 6.84 -2.49
CA TRP A 37 -5.00 6.20 -3.23
C TRP A 37 -5.45 5.72 -4.60
N ILE A 38 -6.70 5.30 -4.75
CA ILE A 38 -7.27 4.96 -6.06
C ILE A 38 -7.29 6.20 -6.95
N ASP A 39 -7.68 7.35 -6.41
CA ASP A 39 -7.69 8.62 -7.17
C ASP A 39 -6.30 9.03 -7.64
N GLU A 40 -5.26 8.69 -6.87
CA GLU A 40 -3.86 8.95 -7.22
C GLU A 40 -3.33 7.99 -8.30
N HIS A 41 -4.10 6.95 -8.65
CA HIS A 41 -3.71 5.94 -9.63
C HIS A 41 -4.78 5.74 -10.69
N PRO A 42 -5.06 6.76 -11.52
CA PRO A 42 -6.07 6.63 -12.57
C PRO A 42 -5.76 5.51 -13.57
N GLU A 43 -4.49 5.11 -13.69
CA GLU A 43 -4.06 4.01 -14.54
C GLU A 43 -4.65 2.66 -14.11
N TYR A 44 -5.15 2.54 -12.87
CA TYR A 44 -5.74 1.31 -12.35
C TYR A 44 -7.28 1.29 -12.45
N HIS A 45 -7.90 2.40 -12.85
CA HIS A 45 -9.36 2.52 -12.79
C HIS A 45 -10.09 1.49 -13.64
N ALA A 46 -9.56 1.17 -14.82
CA ALA A 46 -10.17 0.17 -15.70
C ALA A 46 -10.20 -1.23 -15.03
N GLU A 47 -9.12 -1.61 -14.35
CA GLU A 47 -9.05 -2.90 -13.65
C GLU A 47 -9.95 -2.92 -12.43
N LEU A 48 -10.07 -1.81 -11.73
CA LEU A 48 -10.95 -1.70 -10.55
C LEU A 48 -12.43 -1.70 -10.91
N ALA A 49 -12.77 -1.33 -12.14
CA ALA A 49 -14.15 -1.27 -12.59
C ALA A 49 -14.75 -2.63 -12.93
N ASP A 50 -13.93 -3.68 -13.04
CA ASP A 50 -14.38 -5.01 -13.47
C ASP A 50 -13.85 -6.07 -12.51
N VAL A 51 -14.64 -6.39 -11.49
CA VAL A 51 -14.24 -7.35 -10.45
C VAL A 51 -14.05 -8.76 -11.02
N ASP A 52 -14.86 -9.15 -11.99
CA ASP A 52 -14.74 -10.49 -12.58
C ASP A 52 -13.44 -10.64 -13.34
N ALA A 53 -13.04 -9.62 -14.10
CA ALA A 53 -11.76 -9.62 -14.80
C ALA A 53 -10.59 -9.58 -13.80
N ALA A 54 -10.73 -8.83 -12.71
CA ALA A 54 -9.71 -8.77 -11.66
C ALA A 54 -9.51 -10.14 -11.01
N LEU A 55 -10.59 -10.86 -10.73
CA LEU A 55 -10.51 -12.21 -10.16
C LEU A 55 -9.90 -13.19 -11.16
N ALA A 56 -10.27 -13.08 -12.44
CA ALA A 56 -9.72 -13.94 -13.49
C ALA A 56 -8.22 -13.71 -13.68
N SER A 57 -7.74 -12.49 -13.47
CA SER A 57 -6.32 -12.16 -13.64
C SER A 57 -5.41 -12.90 -12.67
N MET A 58 -5.95 -13.44 -11.56
CA MET A 58 -5.18 -14.23 -10.61
C MET A 58 -4.59 -15.49 -11.23
N LEU A 59 -5.21 -16.00 -12.31
CA LEU A 59 -4.77 -17.20 -13.00
C LEU A 59 -3.64 -16.93 -14.00
N ASN A 60 -3.42 -15.68 -14.37
CA ASN A 60 -2.44 -15.25 -15.38
C ASN A 60 -1.49 -14.21 -14.83
N ASP A 61 -0.94 -14.49 -13.64
CA ASP A 61 -0.05 -13.55 -12.96
C ASP A 61 1.28 -13.44 -13.72
N ASP A 62 1.51 -12.26 -14.32
CA ASP A 62 2.74 -11.96 -15.03
C ASP A 62 3.71 -11.26 -14.07
N PRO A 63 4.85 -11.90 -13.72
CA PRO A 63 5.80 -11.31 -12.77
C PRO A 63 6.43 -10.01 -13.28
N ASN A 64 6.35 -9.73 -14.58
CA ASN A 64 6.89 -8.51 -15.16
C ASN A 64 5.89 -7.35 -15.16
N ARG A 65 4.65 -7.62 -14.77
CA ARG A 65 3.61 -6.62 -14.72
C ARG A 65 3.38 -6.16 -13.28
N THR A 66 3.28 -4.84 -13.08
CA THR A 66 2.90 -4.28 -11.79
C THR A 66 1.50 -4.76 -11.41
N ASN A 67 1.38 -5.36 -10.23
CA ASN A 67 0.09 -5.79 -9.71
C ASN A 67 -0.58 -4.60 -9.01
N PRO A 68 -1.66 -4.02 -9.58
CA PRO A 68 -2.29 -2.83 -8.99
C PRO A 68 -2.81 -3.08 -7.57
N PHE A 69 -3.30 -4.29 -7.31
CA PHE A 69 -3.87 -4.61 -6.00
C PHE A 69 -2.80 -4.71 -4.93
N LEU A 70 -1.64 -5.26 -5.28
CA LEU A 70 -0.50 -5.26 -4.37
C LEU A 70 -0.01 -3.84 -4.11
N HIS A 71 0.11 -3.02 -5.15
CA HIS A 71 0.57 -1.63 -5.02
C HIS A 71 -0.36 -0.82 -4.12
N LEU A 72 -1.67 -0.92 -4.34
CA LEU A 72 -2.67 -0.24 -3.51
C LEU A 72 -2.64 -0.77 -2.07
N SER A 73 -2.43 -2.07 -1.88
CA SER A 73 -2.30 -2.67 -0.55
C SER A 73 -1.10 -2.10 0.21
N MET A 74 0.01 -1.84 -0.48
CA MET A 74 1.20 -1.24 0.13
C MET A 74 0.94 0.21 0.54
N HIS A 75 0.26 1.00 -0.29
CA HIS A 75 -0.16 2.34 0.10
C HIS A 75 -1.02 2.32 1.35
N LEU A 76 -2.00 1.41 1.38
CA LEU A 76 -2.89 1.27 2.53
C LEU A 76 -2.11 0.88 3.78
N SER A 77 -1.19 -0.07 3.67
CA SER A 77 -0.36 -0.51 4.80
C SER A 77 0.44 0.65 5.39
N ILE A 78 1.07 1.46 4.54
CA ILE A 78 1.86 2.60 5.00
C ILE A 78 0.95 3.66 5.64
N SER A 79 -0.21 3.92 5.04
CA SER A 79 -1.19 4.86 5.62
C SER A 79 -1.65 4.40 7.01
N GLU A 80 -1.93 3.11 7.18
CA GLU A 80 -2.31 2.56 8.48
C GLU A 80 -1.17 2.63 9.48
N GLN A 81 0.05 2.28 9.06
CA GLN A 81 1.25 2.38 9.91
C GLN A 81 1.41 3.80 10.44
N CYS A 82 1.29 4.79 9.56
CA CYS A 82 1.43 6.19 9.95
C CYS A 82 0.28 6.64 10.86
N SER A 83 -0.93 6.13 10.62
CA SER A 83 -2.11 6.49 11.41
C SER A 83 -1.94 6.09 12.87
N ILE A 84 -1.41 4.91 13.14
CA ILE A 84 -1.24 4.39 14.50
C ILE A 84 0.21 4.45 15.00
N ASP A 85 1.11 4.96 14.18
CA ASP A 85 2.54 5.04 14.44
C ASP A 85 3.15 3.68 14.83
N GLN A 86 2.88 2.67 14.00
CA GLN A 86 3.43 1.33 14.18
C GLN A 86 4.10 0.87 12.87
N PRO A 87 5.40 0.54 12.89
CA PRO A 87 6.30 0.59 14.05
C PRO A 87 6.54 2.01 14.52
N ARG A 88 6.81 2.17 15.83
CA ARG A 88 6.95 3.50 16.44
C ARG A 88 8.06 4.29 15.74
N GLY A 89 7.72 5.51 15.29
CA GLY A 89 8.63 6.39 14.57
C GLY A 89 8.36 6.45 13.07
N ILE A 90 7.55 5.53 12.53
CA ILE A 90 7.27 5.51 11.09
C ILE A 90 6.53 6.76 10.63
N ARG A 91 5.60 7.27 11.43
CA ARG A 91 4.84 8.48 11.08
C ARG A 91 5.79 9.65 10.82
N GLN A 92 6.68 9.93 11.75
CA GLN A 92 7.63 11.03 11.61
C GLN A 92 8.56 10.82 10.44
N ALA A 93 9.06 9.60 10.24
CA ALA A 93 9.96 9.29 9.13
C ALA A 93 9.30 9.56 7.79
N VAL A 94 8.05 9.13 7.62
CA VAL A 94 7.30 9.36 6.37
C VAL A 94 6.95 10.85 6.21
N GLU A 95 6.62 11.55 7.29
CA GLU A 95 6.34 12.99 7.24
C GLU A 95 7.58 13.77 6.77
N LEU A 96 8.76 13.44 7.31
CA LEU A 96 10.01 14.08 6.90
C LEU A 96 10.32 13.80 5.43
N LEU A 97 10.11 12.57 4.99
CA LEU A 97 10.31 12.21 3.59
C LEU A 97 9.34 12.94 2.69
N THR A 98 8.07 13.03 3.10
CA THR A 98 7.04 13.78 2.37
C THR A 98 7.45 15.25 2.21
N HIS A 99 7.96 15.84 3.28
CA HIS A 99 8.41 17.23 3.26
C HIS A 99 9.58 17.41 2.30
N ARG A 100 10.56 16.51 2.36
CA ARG A 100 11.72 16.57 1.47
C ARG A 100 11.32 16.46 0.00
N LEU A 101 10.42 15.54 -0.33
CA LEU A 101 10.02 15.28 -1.71
C LEU A 101 8.87 16.18 -2.18
N ASN A 102 8.25 16.91 -1.26
CA ASN A 102 7.05 17.72 -1.50
C ASN A 102 5.94 16.89 -2.15
N SER A 103 5.82 15.62 -1.76
CA SER A 103 4.84 14.69 -2.32
C SER A 103 4.66 13.50 -1.40
N LEU A 104 3.45 13.34 -0.87
CA LEU A 104 3.09 12.15 -0.08
C LEU A 104 3.13 10.89 -0.95
N HIS A 105 2.69 10.99 -2.20
CA HIS A 105 2.69 9.89 -3.14
C HIS A 105 4.13 9.36 -3.36
N ASP A 106 5.07 10.27 -3.66
CA ASP A 106 6.46 9.89 -3.87
C ASP A 106 7.10 9.35 -2.60
N ALA A 107 6.75 9.94 -1.44
CA ALA A 107 7.24 9.44 -0.16
C ALA A 107 6.78 8.00 0.09
N HIS A 108 5.50 7.70 -0.21
CA HIS A 108 4.99 6.34 -0.10
C HIS A 108 5.75 5.38 -1.02
N HIS A 109 6.05 5.79 -2.25
CA HIS A 109 6.78 4.93 -3.18
C HIS A 109 8.18 4.58 -2.64
N GLN A 110 8.89 5.55 -2.05
CA GLN A 110 10.18 5.26 -1.43
C GLN A 110 10.03 4.42 -0.16
N ALA A 111 9.01 4.69 0.65
CA ALA A 111 8.74 3.86 1.83
C ALA A 111 8.38 2.43 1.45
N MET A 112 7.71 2.22 0.31
CA MET A 112 7.40 0.88 -0.21
C MET A 112 8.66 0.07 -0.48
N ASP A 113 9.71 0.69 -1.02
CA ASP A 113 10.98 0.00 -1.25
C ASP A 113 11.58 -0.47 0.08
N CYS A 114 11.53 0.39 1.10
CA CYS A 114 12.01 0.04 2.44
C CYS A 114 11.18 -1.06 3.06
N LEU A 115 9.85 -0.98 2.92
CA LEU A 115 8.92 -1.99 3.43
C LEU A 115 9.14 -3.33 2.75
N GLY A 116 9.32 -3.32 1.43
CA GLY A 116 9.58 -4.52 0.65
C GLY A 116 10.86 -5.21 1.07
N ARG A 117 11.93 -4.45 1.36
CA ARG A 117 13.19 -5.01 1.86
C ARG A 117 13.00 -5.67 3.22
N MET A 118 12.25 -5.02 4.12
CA MET A 118 11.98 -5.57 5.44
C MET A 118 11.24 -6.91 5.33
N ILE A 119 10.21 -6.96 4.49
CA ILE A 119 9.42 -8.18 4.27
C ILE A 119 10.29 -9.28 3.65
N PHE A 120 11.08 -8.94 2.63
CA PHE A 120 11.97 -9.88 1.97
C PHE A 120 12.99 -10.49 2.95
N GLU A 121 13.62 -9.65 3.77
CA GLU A 121 14.61 -10.12 4.75
C GLU A 121 13.96 -11.01 5.82
N SER A 122 12.75 -10.67 6.24
CA SER A 122 12.00 -11.50 7.18
C SER A 122 11.72 -12.89 6.61
N GLN A 123 11.26 -12.94 5.37
CA GLN A 123 10.95 -14.20 4.71
C GLN A 123 12.21 -15.03 4.49
N ARG A 124 13.31 -14.40 4.07
CA ARG A 124 14.57 -15.08 3.80
C ARG A 124 15.21 -15.63 5.07
N SER A 125 15.19 -14.90 6.16
CA SER A 125 15.87 -15.26 7.40
C SER A 125 15.01 -16.09 8.34
N GLY A 126 13.70 -16.12 8.13
CA GLY A 126 12.75 -16.74 9.05
C GLY A 126 12.56 -15.96 10.34
N ARG A 127 13.10 -14.73 10.42
CA ARG A 127 12.97 -13.87 11.61
C ARG A 127 11.77 -12.93 11.46
N MET A 128 11.34 -12.39 12.61
CA MET A 128 10.31 -11.36 12.62
C MET A 128 10.75 -10.15 11.79
N PRO A 129 9.80 -9.44 11.13
CA PRO A 129 10.15 -8.21 10.42
C PRO A 129 10.83 -7.19 11.33
N ASP A 130 11.91 -6.58 10.81
CA ASP A 130 12.72 -5.62 11.56
C ASP A 130 12.23 -4.19 11.31
N GLY A 131 11.33 -3.73 12.18
CA GLY A 131 10.75 -2.39 12.06
C GLY A 131 11.78 -1.28 12.22
N GLU A 132 12.84 -1.49 13.03
CA GLU A 132 13.90 -0.49 13.20
C GLU A 132 14.68 -0.27 11.90
N SER A 133 15.01 -1.35 11.20
CA SER A 133 15.69 -1.25 9.90
C SER A 133 14.81 -0.58 8.85
N TYR A 134 13.52 -0.85 8.88
CA TYR A 134 12.55 -0.21 8.00
C TYR A 134 12.52 1.30 8.24
N ILE A 135 12.36 1.73 9.48
CA ILE A 135 12.35 3.15 9.84
C ILE A 135 13.67 3.81 9.45
N ALA A 136 14.81 3.17 9.74
CA ALA A 136 16.12 3.69 9.40
C ALA A 136 16.27 3.90 7.88
N CYS A 137 15.72 2.97 7.09
CA CYS A 137 15.70 3.08 5.63
C CYS A 137 14.92 4.32 5.18
N VAL A 138 13.73 4.54 5.71
CA VAL A 138 12.89 5.70 5.39
C VAL A 138 13.59 6.98 5.83
N GLN A 139 14.18 7.00 7.03
CA GLN A 139 14.91 8.16 7.55
C GLN A 139 16.09 8.53 6.67
N ARG A 140 16.85 7.54 6.18
CA ARG A 140 17.96 7.80 5.26
C ARG A 140 17.47 8.48 3.99
N ASN A 141 16.35 8.04 3.45
CA ASN A 141 15.77 8.66 2.26
C ASN A 141 15.31 10.10 2.55
N ALA A 142 14.82 10.35 3.75
CA ALA A 142 14.35 11.68 4.15
C ALA A 142 15.49 12.67 4.35
N THR A 143 16.72 12.18 4.59
CA THR A 143 17.89 13.03 4.88
C THR A 143 18.90 13.07 3.73
N LYS A 144 18.63 12.41 2.63
CA LYS A 144 19.51 12.48 1.45
C LYS A 144 19.48 13.85 0.82
N ASP A 145 20.63 14.29 0.36
CA ASP A 145 20.78 15.53 -0.40
C ASP A 145 20.35 15.36 -1.85
#